data_25f20cbf0c02226d0b0034f6704bcbaf
#
_entry.id   25f20cbf0c02226d0b0034f6704bcbaf
#
_cell.length_a   1.000
_cell.length_b   1.000
_cell.length_c   1.000
_cell.angle_alpha   90.00
_cell.angle_beta   90.00
_cell.angle_gamma   90.00
#
_symmetry.space_group_name_H-M   'P 1'
#
loop_
_entity.id
_entity.type
_entity.pdbx_description
1 polymer ?
#
loop_
_entity_poly.entity_id
_entity_poly.type
_entity_poly.pdbx_seq_one_letter_code
_entity_poly.pdbx_strand_id
1 'polypeptide(L)'
;EVGLGGRLDATNIIDSDISIITSIGIDHTEFLGNTIDSIALEKAGVMRPFKKSIFAQEKPPAAIYKYAKNKSVNLLIHNNDYSVLKHSSYWSISSKNLSIDKIPNLRMIGDYQYNYAAASVMALQEVLPESLTNVNILKKSLSETQIPGRFQYLQSSPDIVLDVAHNEDAAKALLSNIKDKRYKEINVVLGILNDKDVYSIAEPFVA
;
A
#
# COMPACT_ATOMS: atom_id res chain seq x y z
N GLU A 1 9.55 -0.28 -8.99
CA GLU A 1 8.27 0.38 -8.74
C GLU A 1 7.70 0.90 -10.04
N VAL A 2 6.38 0.76 -10.24
CA VAL A 2 5.66 1.29 -11.40
C VAL A 2 5.44 2.79 -11.22
N GLY A 3 5.75 3.60 -12.22
CA GLY A 3 5.52 5.04 -12.20
C GLY A 3 4.05 5.40 -12.42
N LEU A 4 3.41 4.83 -13.45
CA LEU A 4 2.02 5.10 -13.81
C LEU A 4 1.32 3.86 -14.35
N GLY A 5 0.13 3.58 -13.81
CA GLY A 5 -0.73 2.47 -14.27
C GLY A 5 -0.11 1.09 -13.99
N GLY A 6 0.57 0.53 -14.94
CA GLY A 6 1.24 -0.77 -14.88
C GLY A 6 1.44 -1.39 -16.24
N ARG A 7 0.38 -1.63 -16.99
CA ARG A 7 0.41 -2.35 -18.27
C ARG A 7 1.38 -1.74 -19.29
N LEU A 8 1.41 -0.43 -19.41
CA LEU A 8 2.26 0.32 -20.34
C LEU A 8 3.43 1.04 -19.66
N ASP A 9 3.67 0.74 -18.38
CA ASP A 9 4.80 1.32 -17.67
C ASP A 9 6.14 0.79 -18.22
N ALA A 10 7.16 1.64 -18.23
CA ALA A 10 8.48 1.27 -18.74
C ALA A 10 9.10 0.09 -17.99
N THR A 11 8.84 -0.06 -16.69
CA THR A 11 9.33 -1.18 -15.89
C THR A 11 8.69 -2.51 -16.30
N ASN A 12 7.53 -2.46 -16.94
CA ASN A 12 6.76 -3.65 -17.31
C ASN A 12 7.32 -4.40 -18.53
N ILE A 13 8.38 -3.90 -19.16
CA ILE A 13 9.15 -4.61 -20.20
C ILE A 13 9.87 -5.83 -19.62
N ILE A 14 10.12 -5.85 -18.32
CA ILE A 14 10.78 -6.96 -17.61
C ILE A 14 9.72 -7.88 -17.04
N ASP A 15 9.84 -9.18 -17.29
CA ASP A 15 8.97 -10.18 -16.69
C ASP A 15 9.34 -10.39 -15.22
N SER A 16 8.46 -9.92 -14.34
CA SER A 16 8.64 -10.04 -12.90
C SER A 16 8.35 -11.46 -12.40
N ASP A 17 9.10 -11.93 -11.41
CA ASP A 17 8.81 -13.18 -10.72
C ASP A 17 7.58 -13.09 -9.82
N ILE A 18 7.32 -11.90 -9.29
CA ILE A 18 6.15 -11.58 -8.47
C ILE A 18 5.74 -10.13 -8.70
N SER A 19 4.46 -9.85 -8.56
CA SER A 19 3.94 -8.49 -8.56
C SER A 19 3.12 -8.20 -7.30
N ILE A 20 3.13 -6.94 -6.87
CA ILE A 20 2.32 -6.46 -5.75
C ILE A 20 1.44 -5.31 -6.25
N ILE A 21 0.15 -5.41 -6.03
CA ILE A 21 -0.79 -4.30 -6.18
C ILE A 21 -1.22 -3.88 -4.78
N THR A 22 -0.80 -2.69 -4.37
CA THR A 22 -0.99 -2.18 -3.01
C THR A 22 -2.42 -1.75 -2.76
N SER A 23 -2.93 -0.88 -3.64
CA SER A 23 -4.30 -0.36 -3.57
C SER A 23 -4.73 0.11 -4.96
N ILE A 24 -6.05 0.26 -5.14
CA ILE A 24 -6.65 0.84 -6.33
C ILE A 24 -7.62 1.93 -5.87
N GLY A 25 -7.38 3.14 -6.32
CA GLY A 25 -8.22 4.32 -6.11
C GLY A 25 -8.35 5.12 -7.41
N ILE A 26 -9.23 6.09 -7.43
CA ILE A 26 -9.39 7.01 -8.56
C ILE A 26 -8.22 7.99 -8.56
N ASP A 27 -7.36 7.88 -9.56
CA ASP A 27 -6.24 8.78 -9.79
C ASP A 27 -5.79 8.68 -11.25
N HIS A 28 -5.10 9.72 -11.76
CA HIS A 28 -4.57 9.77 -13.12
C HIS A 28 -5.61 9.41 -14.19
N THR A 29 -6.83 9.94 -14.04
CA THR A 29 -7.99 9.57 -14.86
C THR A 29 -7.81 9.86 -16.35
N GLU A 30 -7.00 10.86 -16.69
CA GLU A 30 -6.67 11.18 -18.09
C GLU A 30 -5.95 10.02 -18.82
N PHE A 31 -5.19 9.20 -18.07
CA PHE A 31 -4.39 8.11 -18.63
C PHE A 31 -4.97 6.74 -18.35
N LEU A 32 -5.59 6.55 -17.18
CA LEU A 32 -6.00 5.22 -16.70
C LEU A 32 -7.51 4.98 -16.81
N GLY A 33 -8.27 6.03 -17.18
CA GLY A 33 -9.73 5.99 -17.24
C GLY A 33 -10.40 6.39 -15.94
N ASN A 34 -11.73 6.59 -16.00
CA ASN A 34 -12.52 7.23 -14.95
C ASN A 34 -13.22 6.24 -13.99
N THR A 35 -12.90 4.95 -14.08
CA THR A 35 -13.54 3.93 -13.24
C THR A 35 -12.50 3.09 -12.52
N ILE A 36 -12.87 2.60 -11.34
CA ILE A 36 -12.03 1.67 -10.58
C ILE A 36 -11.64 0.45 -11.43
N ASP A 37 -12.54 -0.07 -12.25
CA ASP A 37 -12.26 -1.25 -13.09
C ASP A 37 -11.27 -0.93 -14.21
N SER A 38 -11.33 0.26 -14.85
CA SER A 38 -10.35 0.65 -15.86
C SER A 38 -8.95 0.80 -15.26
N ILE A 39 -8.83 1.47 -14.12
CA ILE A 39 -7.57 1.63 -13.38
C ILE A 39 -7.04 0.27 -12.91
N ALA A 40 -7.94 -0.60 -12.44
CA ALA A 40 -7.61 -1.95 -12.02
C ALA A 40 -7.02 -2.78 -13.17
N LEU A 41 -7.56 -2.69 -14.38
CA LEU A 41 -7.03 -3.39 -15.56
C LEU A 41 -5.63 -2.90 -15.95
N GLU A 42 -5.38 -1.59 -15.90
CA GLU A 42 -4.04 -1.04 -16.15
C GLU A 42 -3.03 -1.55 -15.10
N LYS A 43 -3.40 -1.55 -13.82
CA LYS A 43 -2.55 -2.07 -12.75
C LYS A 43 -2.37 -3.60 -12.84
N ALA A 44 -3.40 -4.34 -13.21
CA ALA A 44 -3.31 -5.79 -13.42
C ALA A 44 -2.31 -6.18 -14.52
N GLY A 45 -1.99 -5.27 -15.44
CA GLY A 45 -1.03 -5.49 -16.51
C GLY A 45 0.40 -5.85 -16.06
N VAL A 46 0.74 -5.67 -14.77
CA VAL A 46 2.02 -6.11 -14.19
C VAL A 46 2.02 -7.60 -13.83
N MET A 47 0.86 -8.23 -13.75
CA MET A 47 0.75 -9.65 -13.44
C MET A 47 1.30 -10.51 -14.58
N ARG A 48 1.89 -11.65 -14.26
CA ARG A 48 2.43 -12.60 -15.23
C ARG A 48 1.73 -13.96 -15.15
N PRO A 49 1.47 -14.61 -16.28
CA PRO A 49 0.88 -15.93 -16.31
C PRO A 49 1.69 -16.94 -15.47
N PHE A 50 0.99 -17.77 -14.70
CA PHE A 50 1.57 -18.82 -13.83
C PHE A 50 2.49 -18.30 -12.71
N LYS A 51 2.60 -16.98 -12.54
CA LYS A 51 3.32 -16.35 -11.43
C LYS A 51 2.35 -15.90 -10.34
N LYS A 52 2.88 -15.63 -9.15
CA LYS A 52 2.07 -15.07 -8.06
C LYS A 52 1.94 -13.56 -8.21
N SER A 53 0.77 -13.06 -7.81
CA SER A 53 0.53 -11.63 -7.64
C SER A 53 -0.15 -11.42 -6.30
N ILE A 54 0.28 -10.41 -5.56
CA ILE A 54 -0.25 -10.11 -4.23
C ILE A 54 -1.10 -8.86 -4.32
N PHE A 55 -2.32 -8.94 -3.78
CA PHE A 55 -3.20 -7.79 -3.61
C PHE A 55 -3.28 -7.44 -2.12
N ALA A 56 -2.84 -6.23 -1.75
CA ALA A 56 -2.64 -5.85 -0.36
C ALA A 56 -3.92 -5.33 0.33
N GLN A 57 -5.07 -5.41 -0.31
CA GLN A 57 -6.38 -5.10 0.27
C GLN A 57 -7.28 -6.33 0.27
N GLU A 58 -8.35 -6.30 1.08
CA GLU A 58 -9.27 -7.44 1.24
C GLU A 58 -10.16 -7.72 0.03
N LYS A 59 -10.53 -6.67 -0.69
CA LYS A 59 -11.56 -6.72 -1.74
C LYS A 59 -11.04 -6.16 -3.05
N PRO A 60 -10.32 -6.98 -3.85
CA PRO A 60 -9.95 -6.56 -5.19
C PRO A 60 -11.18 -6.21 -6.03
N PRO A 61 -11.11 -5.20 -6.89
CA PRO A 61 -12.13 -4.97 -7.93
C PRO A 61 -12.36 -6.21 -8.79
N ALA A 62 -13.57 -6.37 -9.33
CA ALA A 62 -13.93 -7.53 -10.15
C ALA A 62 -12.99 -7.70 -11.36
N ALA A 63 -12.49 -6.61 -11.91
CA ALA A 63 -11.52 -6.60 -13.01
C ALA A 63 -10.21 -7.33 -12.65
N ILE A 64 -9.71 -7.22 -11.41
CA ILE A 64 -8.50 -7.92 -10.92
C ILE A 64 -8.72 -9.44 -10.94
N TYR A 65 -9.84 -9.92 -10.39
CA TYR A 65 -10.17 -11.35 -10.38
C TYR A 65 -10.30 -11.91 -11.80
N LYS A 66 -11.02 -11.18 -12.66
CA LYS A 66 -11.23 -11.57 -14.07
C LYS A 66 -9.90 -11.63 -14.82
N TYR A 67 -9.03 -10.64 -14.63
CA TYR A 67 -7.71 -10.60 -15.26
C TYR A 67 -6.85 -11.78 -14.77
N ALA A 68 -6.76 -11.98 -13.47
CA ALA A 68 -5.96 -13.05 -12.87
C ALA A 68 -6.42 -14.42 -13.36
N LYS A 69 -7.75 -14.67 -13.40
CA LYS A 69 -8.32 -15.92 -13.92
C LYS A 69 -7.98 -16.12 -15.40
N ASN A 70 -8.19 -15.11 -16.25
CA ASN A 70 -7.95 -15.20 -17.69
C ASN A 70 -6.48 -15.42 -18.04
N LYS A 71 -5.56 -14.96 -17.20
CA LYS A 71 -4.12 -15.08 -17.39
C LYS A 71 -3.48 -16.20 -16.57
N SER A 72 -4.28 -17.00 -15.86
CA SER A 72 -3.77 -18.07 -14.98
C SER A 72 -2.77 -17.55 -13.94
N VAL A 73 -3.01 -16.38 -13.38
CA VAL A 73 -2.21 -15.79 -12.30
C VAL A 73 -2.63 -16.38 -10.97
N ASN A 74 -1.67 -16.75 -10.13
CA ASN A 74 -1.95 -17.15 -8.75
C ASN A 74 -2.07 -15.89 -7.88
N LEU A 75 -3.29 -15.43 -7.69
CA LEU A 75 -3.60 -14.20 -6.93
C LEU A 75 -3.71 -14.50 -5.44
N LEU A 76 -2.87 -13.85 -4.63
CA LEU A 76 -2.92 -13.89 -3.16
C LEU A 76 -3.54 -12.60 -2.64
N ILE A 77 -4.57 -12.72 -1.80
CA ILE A 77 -5.39 -11.59 -1.35
C ILE A 77 -5.30 -11.47 0.17
N HIS A 78 -5.11 -10.24 0.65
CA HIS A 78 -5.15 -9.93 2.08
C HIS A 78 -6.49 -10.35 2.70
N ASN A 79 -6.46 -10.91 3.91
CA ASN A 79 -7.58 -11.50 4.66
C ASN A 79 -8.29 -12.69 3.99
N ASN A 80 -7.76 -13.19 2.86
CA ASN A 80 -8.19 -14.45 2.26
C ASN A 80 -7.06 -15.49 2.27
N ASP A 81 -5.89 -15.13 1.76
CA ASP A 81 -4.73 -16.03 1.62
C ASP A 81 -3.65 -15.76 2.66
N TYR A 82 -3.59 -14.55 3.18
CA TYR A 82 -2.75 -14.14 4.30
C TYR A 82 -3.47 -13.07 5.13
N SER A 83 -3.13 -12.95 6.40
CA SER A 83 -3.78 -12.02 7.32
C SER A 83 -2.79 -11.29 8.21
N VAL A 84 -3.21 -10.12 8.67
CA VAL A 84 -2.51 -9.28 9.64
C VAL A 84 -3.34 -9.20 10.90
N LEU A 85 -2.71 -9.42 12.05
CA LEU A 85 -3.32 -9.22 13.36
C LEU A 85 -2.52 -8.14 14.11
N LYS A 86 -3.16 -7.01 14.40
CA LYS A 86 -2.57 -5.91 15.16
C LYS A 86 -2.91 -6.03 16.64
N HIS A 87 -1.89 -5.79 17.47
CA HIS A 87 -2.00 -5.61 18.91
C HIS A 87 -1.49 -4.22 19.29
N SER A 88 -1.60 -3.86 20.57
CA SER A 88 -1.16 -2.53 21.06
C SER A 88 0.33 -2.26 20.86
N SER A 89 1.19 -3.25 21.00
CA SER A 89 2.66 -3.11 20.98
C SER A 89 3.38 -3.93 19.92
N TYR A 90 2.66 -4.78 19.19
CA TYR A 90 3.20 -5.64 18.12
C TYR A 90 2.11 -6.01 17.12
N TRP A 91 2.50 -6.62 16.03
CA TRP A 91 1.60 -7.24 15.06
C TRP A 91 2.13 -8.60 14.61
N SER A 92 1.30 -9.35 13.92
CA SER A 92 1.62 -10.67 13.40
C SER A 92 1.12 -10.81 11.97
N ILE A 93 1.80 -11.65 11.19
CA ILE A 93 1.37 -12.07 9.86
C ILE A 93 1.21 -13.59 9.85
N SER A 94 0.17 -14.06 9.20
CA SER A 94 -0.05 -15.50 8.99
C SER A 94 -0.59 -15.78 7.60
N SER A 95 -0.18 -16.92 7.04
CA SER A 95 -0.69 -17.54 5.82
C SER A 95 -0.65 -19.06 5.99
N LYS A 96 -1.07 -19.80 4.97
CA LYS A 96 -0.99 -21.29 4.98
C LYS A 96 0.43 -21.80 5.30
N ASN A 97 1.46 -21.11 4.83
CA ASN A 97 2.86 -21.59 4.88
C ASN A 97 3.78 -20.66 5.66
N LEU A 98 3.27 -19.61 6.27
CA LEU A 98 4.06 -18.65 7.02
C LEU A 98 3.31 -18.20 8.27
N SER A 99 4.01 -18.13 9.39
CA SER A 99 3.52 -17.49 10.61
C SER A 99 4.67 -16.77 11.29
N ILE A 100 4.56 -15.45 11.42
CA ILE A 100 5.54 -14.64 12.15
C ILE A 100 4.77 -13.82 13.18
N ASP A 101 5.04 -14.11 14.45
CA ASP A 101 4.40 -13.46 15.57
C ASP A 101 5.32 -12.42 16.24
N LYS A 102 4.71 -11.49 16.97
CA LYS A 102 5.41 -10.47 17.77
C LYS A 102 6.40 -9.64 16.95
N ILE A 103 5.97 -9.16 15.79
CA ILE A 103 6.71 -8.17 15.02
C ILE A 103 6.47 -6.81 15.71
N PRO A 104 7.50 -6.02 16.07
CA PRO A 104 7.30 -4.70 16.64
C PRO A 104 6.48 -3.81 15.71
N ASN A 105 5.72 -2.86 16.25
CA ASN A 105 4.93 -1.95 15.45
C ASN A 105 5.81 -1.21 14.42
N LEU A 106 5.22 -0.92 13.27
CA LEU A 106 5.90 -0.19 12.20
C LEU A 106 6.20 1.26 12.64
N ARG A 107 7.32 1.77 12.19
CA ARG A 107 7.65 3.20 12.35
C ARG A 107 6.77 4.08 11.45
N MET A 108 6.40 3.57 10.26
CA MET A 108 5.45 4.24 9.37
C MET A 108 4.05 4.21 9.96
N ILE A 109 3.39 5.36 10.00
CA ILE A 109 2.06 5.55 10.58
C ILE A 109 0.98 5.26 9.53
N GLY A 110 -0.10 4.62 9.96
CA GLY A 110 -1.27 4.27 9.16
C GLY A 110 -1.52 2.76 9.11
N ASP A 111 -2.77 2.37 9.27
CA ASP A 111 -3.18 0.96 9.29
C ASP A 111 -2.87 0.24 7.98
N TYR A 112 -3.00 0.92 6.85
CA TYR A 112 -2.66 0.39 5.53
C TYR A 112 -1.18 -0.01 5.40
N GLN A 113 -0.27 0.58 6.20
CA GLN A 113 1.15 0.24 6.17
C GLN A 113 1.41 -1.21 6.60
N TYR A 114 0.61 -1.73 7.53
CA TYR A 114 0.71 -3.14 7.93
C TYR A 114 0.35 -4.09 6.80
N ASN A 115 -0.64 -3.74 5.98
CA ASN A 115 -1.02 -4.53 4.82
C ASN A 115 0.09 -4.54 3.76
N TYR A 116 0.75 -3.39 3.55
CA TYR A 116 1.86 -3.29 2.60
C TYR A 116 3.11 -4.01 3.11
N ALA A 117 3.40 -3.92 4.41
CA ALA A 117 4.48 -4.68 5.04
C ALA A 117 4.22 -6.19 4.91
N ALA A 118 3.00 -6.64 5.17
CA ALA A 118 2.61 -8.04 5.01
C ALA A 118 2.73 -8.51 3.55
N ALA A 119 2.27 -7.71 2.59
CA ALA A 119 2.43 -8.03 1.17
C ALA A 119 3.91 -8.15 0.77
N SER A 120 4.77 -7.29 1.33
CA SER A 120 6.22 -7.38 1.11
C SER A 120 6.82 -8.65 1.70
N VAL A 121 6.39 -9.07 2.89
CA VAL A 121 6.81 -10.34 3.51
C VAL A 121 6.35 -11.55 2.67
N MET A 122 5.11 -11.52 2.17
CA MET A 122 4.60 -12.56 1.27
C MET A 122 5.40 -12.62 -0.03
N ALA A 123 5.81 -11.48 -0.57
CA ALA A 123 6.67 -11.44 -1.75
C ALA A 123 8.08 -12.01 -1.48
N LEU A 124 8.69 -11.65 -0.35
CA LEU A 124 9.97 -12.21 0.07
C LEU A 124 9.91 -13.73 0.23
N GLN A 125 8.83 -14.26 0.78
CA GLN A 125 8.62 -15.71 0.90
C GLN A 125 8.70 -16.43 -0.46
N GLU A 126 8.30 -15.76 -1.52
CA GLU A 126 8.26 -16.35 -2.86
C GLU A 126 9.59 -16.25 -3.62
N VAL A 127 10.30 -15.13 -3.48
CA VAL A 127 11.49 -14.85 -4.29
C VAL A 127 12.79 -15.05 -3.53
N LEU A 128 12.79 -14.92 -2.20
CA LEU A 128 13.94 -15.04 -1.32
C LEU A 128 13.55 -15.69 0.01
N PRO A 129 13.04 -16.94 0.02
CA PRO A 129 12.55 -17.59 1.24
C PRO A 129 13.62 -17.70 2.33
N GLU A 130 14.90 -17.80 1.96
CA GLU A 130 16.01 -17.80 2.89
C GLU A 130 16.15 -16.50 3.68
N SER A 131 15.66 -15.36 3.17
CA SER A 131 15.66 -14.09 3.90
C SER A 131 14.77 -14.11 5.13
N LEU A 132 13.80 -15.02 5.18
CA LEU A 132 12.88 -15.19 6.30
C LEU A 132 13.44 -16.09 7.40
N THR A 133 14.57 -16.77 7.19
CA THR A 133 15.19 -17.63 8.20
C THR A 133 15.72 -16.84 9.38
N ASN A 134 16.17 -15.60 9.17
CA ASN A 134 16.56 -14.71 10.26
C ASN A 134 15.39 -13.76 10.61
N VAL A 135 14.43 -14.29 11.36
CA VAL A 135 13.23 -13.56 11.77
C VAL A 135 13.56 -12.27 12.56
N ASN A 136 14.67 -12.22 13.27
CA ASN A 136 15.05 -11.01 14.02
C ASN A 136 15.48 -9.86 13.09
N ILE A 137 16.21 -10.17 12.02
CA ILE A 137 16.56 -9.16 11.01
C ILE A 137 15.28 -8.67 10.31
N LEU A 138 14.40 -9.57 9.91
CA LEU A 138 13.13 -9.21 9.30
C LEU A 138 12.30 -8.28 10.20
N LYS A 139 12.12 -8.66 11.47
CA LYS A 139 11.37 -7.86 12.46
C LYS A 139 11.98 -6.46 12.62
N LYS A 140 13.30 -6.39 12.74
CA LYS A 140 14.01 -5.12 12.83
C LYS A 140 13.81 -4.27 11.58
N SER A 141 14.02 -4.84 10.38
CA SER A 141 13.83 -4.13 9.12
C SER A 141 12.43 -3.56 8.97
N LEU A 142 11.39 -4.37 9.26
CA LEU A 142 10.00 -3.93 9.20
C LEU A 142 9.71 -2.77 10.17
N SER A 143 10.20 -2.86 11.43
CA SER A 143 9.92 -1.85 12.45
C SER A 143 10.71 -0.55 12.26
N GLU A 144 11.87 -0.59 11.59
CA GLU A 144 12.74 0.59 11.39
C GLU A 144 12.53 1.26 10.02
N THR A 145 11.87 0.59 9.08
CA THR A 145 11.63 1.16 7.74
C THR A 145 10.84 2.46 7.83
N GLN A 146 11.35 3.48 7.16
CA GLN A 146 10.68 4.77 7.00
C GLN A 146 10.93 5.31 5.60
N ILE A 147 9.87 5.80 4.97
CA ILE A 147 9.92 6.42 3.65
C ILE A 147 9.63 7.92 3.83
N PRO A 148 10.48 8.81 3.28
CA PRO A 148 10.22 10.25 3.33
C PRO A 148 8.85 10.61 2.75
N GLY A 149 8.17 11.57 3.40
CA GLY A 149 6.85 12.02 2.95
C GLY A 149 5.70 11.06 3.21
N ARG A 150 5.85 10.06 4.09
CA ARG A 150 4.78 9.19 4.54
C ARG A 150 4.52 9.42 6.03
N PHE A 151 3.63 10.35 6.36
CA PHE A 151 3.36 10.85 7.71
C PHE A 151 4.66 11.10 8.49
N GLN A 152 5.57 11.81 7.84
CA GLN A 152 6.92 12.02 8.37
C GLN A 152 6.93 13.20 9.34
N TYR A 153 7.32 12.96 10.58
CA TYR A 153 7.60 14.04 11.51
C TYR A 153 8.92 14.73 11.14
N LEU A 154 8.85 16.03 10.84
CA LEU A 154 10.01 16.89 10.63
C LEU A 154 10.43 17.58 11.91
N GLN A 155 9.47 17.87 12.80
CA GLN A 155 9.67 18.56 14.07
C GLN A 155 8.60 18.12 15.07
N SER A 156 8.93 18.23 16.35
CA SER A 156 7.99 18.13 17.49
C SER A 156 7.97 19.44 18.26
N SER A 157 6.81 19.82 18.80
CA SER A 157 6.59 21.04 19.61
C SER A 157 6.79 22.37 18.83
N PRO A 158 5.92 22.76 17.92
CA PRO A 158 4.74 22.01 17.45
C PRO A 158 5.14 20.86 16.54
N ASP A 159 4.28 19.88 16.41
CA ASP A 159 4.46 18.80 15.45
C ASP A 159 4.34 19.36 14.02
N ILE A 160 5.36 19.11 13.19
CA ILE A 160 5.34 19.39 11.75
C ILE A 160 5.42 18.03 11.04
N VAL A 161 4.37 17.72 10.29
CA VAL A 161 4.24 16.46 9.57
C VAL A 161 4.28 16.72 8.07
N LEU A 162 5.10 15.98 7.34
CA LEU A 162 5.14 15.96 5.89
C LEU A 162 4.49 14.68 5.37
N ASP A 163 3.54 14.84 4.44
CA ASP A 163 2.93 13.73 3.71
C ASP A 163 2.77 14.06 2.23
N VAL A 164 2.82 13.05 1.37
CA VAL A 164 2.68 13.21 -0.08
C VAL A 164 1.27 12.83 -0.59
N ALA A 165 0.27 12.88 0.27
CA ALA A 165 -1.12 12.68 -0.12
C ALA A 165 -1.51 13.65 -1.24
N HIS A 166 -1.99 13.12 -2.37
CA HIS A 166 -2.28 13.88 -3.59
C HIS A 166 -3.54 13.40 -4.32
N ASN A 167 -4.35 12.59 -3.67
CA ASN A 167 -5.69 12.18 -4.11
C ASN A 167 -6.60 12.02 -2.90
N GLU A 168 -7.90 11.88 -3.14
CA GLU A 168 -8.94 11.83 -2.11
C GLU A 168 -8.71 10.71 -1.07
N ASP A 169 -8.38 9.50 -1.53
CA ASP A 169 -8.15 8.35 -0.64
C ASP A 169 -6.94 8.57 0.28
N ALA A 170 -5.86 9.12 -0.26
CA ALA A 170 -4.67 9.46 0.52
C ALA A 170 -4.95 10.59 1.52
N ALA A 171 -5.74 11.60 1.15
CA ALA A 171 -6.15 12.68 2.05
C ALA A 171 -7.00 12.17 3.22
N LYS A 172 -7.95 11.27 2.95
CA LYS A 172 -8.75 10.60 4.00
C LYS A 172 -7.88 9.76 4.94
N ALA A 173 -6.92 9.01 4.40
CA ALA A 173 -5.99 8.22 5.21
C ALA A 173 -5.11 9.13 6.08
N LEU A 174 -4.60 10.23 5.54
CA LEU A 174 -3.83 11.23 6.28
C LEU A 174 -4.67 11.82 7.43
N LEU A 175 -5.90 12.25 7.15
CA LEU A 175 -6.80 12.77 8.17
C LEU A 175 -7.08 11.75 9.29
N SER A 176 -7.30 10.49 8.95
CA SER A 176 -7.46 9.42 9.94
C SER A 176 -6.26 9.35 10.89
N ASN A 177 -5.04 9.34 10.34
CA ASN A 177 -3.81 9.31 11.12
C ASN A 177 -3.65 10.55 12.03
N ILE A 178 -4.13 11.72 11.58
CA ILE A 178 -4.11 12.97 12.36
C ILE A 178 -5.11 12.91 13.51
N LYS A 179 -6.34 12.45 13.26
CA LYS A 179 -7.41 12.35 14.28
C LYS A 179 -7.00 11.47 15.46
N ASP A 180 -6.25 10.42 15.23
CA ASP A 180 -5.74 9.54 16.28
C ASP A 180 -4.78 10.25 17.26
N LYS A 181 -4.18 11.38 16.86
CA LYS A 181 -3.23 12.16 17.67
C LYS A 181 -3.91 13.17 18.62
N ARG A 182 -5.20 13.45 18.44
CA ARG A 182 -6.00 14.36 19.29
C ARG A 182 -5.40 15.76 19.42
N TYR A 183 -4.89 16.33 18.31
CA TYR A 183 -4.41 17.71 18.27
C TYR A 183 -5.54 18.71 18.61
N LYS A 184 -5.19 19.81 19.28
CA LYS A 184 -6.12 20.90 19.59
C LYS A 184 -6.42 21.76 18.37
N GLU A 185 -5.44 21.93 17.52
CA GLU A 185 -5.50 22.73 16.30
C GLU A 185 -4.64 22.06 15.24
N ILE A 186 -5.11 22.11 14.00
CA ILE A 186 -4.42 21.56 12.83
C ILE A 186 -4.38 22.63 11.76
N ASN A 187 -3.19 23.01 11.34
CA ASN A 187 -2.97 23.89 10.21
C ASN A 187 -2.48 23.06 9.04
N VAL A 188 -3.19 23.07 7.92
CA VAL A 188 -2.88 22.29 6.73
C VAL A 188 -2.34 23.22 5.64
N VAL A 189 -1.16 22.91 5.11
CA VAL A 189 -0.58 23.59 3.95
C VAL A 189 -0.58 22.59 2.79
N LEU A 190 -1.31 22.91 1.72
CA LEU A 190 -1.44 22.06 0.54
C LEU A 190 -0.60 22.60 -0.62
N GLY A 191 0.28 21.75 -1.16
CA GLY A 191 0.96 21.96 -2.43
C GLY A 191 0.55 20.85 -3.40
N ILE A 192 -0.30 21.18 -4.38
CA ILE A 192 -0.94 20.20 -5.27
C ILE A 192 -0.71 20.63 -6.73
N LEU A 193 -0.42 19.65 -7.61
CA LEU A 193 -0.28 19.89 -9.03
C LEU A 193 -1.64 20.20 -9.68
N ASN A 194 -1.60 20.99 -10.77
CA ASN A 194 -2.82 21.48 -11.44
C ASN A 194 -3.70 20.40 -12.08
N ASP A 195 -3.15 19.20 -12.30
CA ASP A 195 -3.87 18.03 -12.85
C ASP A 195 -4.68 17.27 -11.79
N LYS A 196 -4.63 17.69 -10.52
CA LYS A 196 -5.31 17.03 -9.41
C LYS A 196 -6.58 17.77 -9.00
N ASP A 197 -7.57 17.02 -8.51
CA ASP A 197 -8.78 17.59 -7.93
C ASP A 197 -8.48 18.11 -6.51
N VAL A 198 -8.14 19.41 -6.46
CA VAL A 198 -7.82 20.12 -5.20
C VAL A 198 -8.98 20.08 -4.21
N TYR A 199 -10.23 20.14 -4.69
CA TYR A 199 -11.40 20.16 -3.81
C TYR A 199 -11.57 18.82 -3.08
N SER A 200 -11.52 17.70 -3.79
CA SER A 200 -11.64 16.37 -3.17
C SER A 200 -10.50 16.06 -2.19
N ILE A 201 -9.30 16.63 -2.43
CA ILE A 201 -8.16 16.48 -1.53
C ILE A 201 -8.30 17.37 -0.28
N ALA A 202 -8.83 18.58 -0.41
CA ALA A 202 -8.94 19.54 0.69
C ALA A 202 -10.18 19.27 1.58
N GLU A 203 -11.28 18.81 1.00
CA GLU A 203 -12.57 18.60 1.68
C GLU A 203 -12.44 17.83 3.01
N PRO A 204 -11.70 16.72 3.12
CA PRO A 204 -11.57 15.98 4.38
C PRO A 204 -11.02 16.82 5.54
N PHE A 205 -10.26 17.89 5.27
CA PHE A 205 -9.63 18.73 6.31
C PHE A 205 -10.46 19.93 6.74
N VAL A 206 -11.53 20.26 6.01
CA VAL A 206 -12.41 21.42 6.33
C VAL A 206 -13.77 21.01 6.87
N ALA A 207 -14.07 19.72 6.95
CA ALA A 207 -15.32 19.11 7.42
C ALA A 207 -15.39 18.95 8.95
#